data_6fca9b10abb7ce4b1d84251591326278
#
_entry.id   6fca9b10abb7ce4b1d84251591326278
#
_cell.length_a   1.000
_cell.length_b   1.000
_cell.length_c   1.000
_cell.angle_alpha   90.00
_cell.angle_beta   90.00
_cell.angle_gamma   90.00
#
_symmetry.space_group_name_H-M   'P 1'
#
loop_
_entity.id
_entity.type
_entity.pdbx_description
1 polymer ?
#
loop_
_entity_poly.entity_id
_entity_poly.type
_entity_poly.pdbx_seq_one_letter_code
_entity_poly.pdbx_strand_id
1 'polypeptide(L)'
;MEGSFRNEIELVTRYREMSNHPELSMAIDDIVNEAVNHDKSGRAVDIVLDKLDQPVNIKKKIIEEYKNVLKMLNFSNIADDLFRRWYIDGRLYYHVVVDEKNPKEGIKELRYIDPRKIRKVREVKKTKDPKTGANIIASIAEYYVFNDQGQSQSYANSIGTGLRISPESIINVNSGLMDAKNTFVISYLHKAIKPLNQLRMIEDAVVIYRISRAPERRVFYIDVGNLPKGKAEQYLRDVMVKYRNKMVYDSSTGELRDDRKHMSMLEDFWLPRREGGKGTEITTLPAGQNLGELADVVYFRQKLLQSLNVPISRLEPQQGGMIGLGRVTEVTRDEVKFAQFVDRLRNKFSAVFDDILRVQLVLKGVCTTEEWEEFKEDIYYDFIKDNNFTEMRDAELLKERLGLLSIVDPYVGRYYSVEWVRKNVLQMSDEVIDQIQKQIESEDKDGSGGPTPAPGQEPPPEEQPVDPEAYPPVDNTADDSTQESLTPELDANVIKYSSLLNRKK
;
A
#
# COMPACT_ATOMS: atom_id res chain seq x y z
N MET A 1 14.60 21.65 5.25
CA MET A 1 14.13 22.14 6.56
C MET A 1 13.06 21.18 7.06
N GLU A 2 13.42 20.27 7.92
CA GLU A 2 12.44 19.53 8.72
C GLU A 2 11.80 20.59 9.63
N GLY A 3 10.53 20.92 9.36
CA GLY A 3 9.77 21.80 10.21
C GLY A 3 9.77 21.19 11.60
N SER A 4 10.40 21.86 12.57
CA SER A 4 10.39 21.41 13.95
C SER A 4 8.96 21.53 14.46
N PHE A 5 8.21 20.44 14.36
CA PHE A 5 6.89 20.33 14.97
C PHE A 5 7.06 20.49 16.48
N ARG A 6 6.31 21.40 17.06
CA ARG A 6 6.42 21.73 18.49
C ARG A 6 5.61 20.78 19.36
N ASN A 7 4.57 20.14 18.79
CA ASN A 7 3.60 19.33 19.53
C ASN A 7 3.11 18.13 18.70
N GLU A 8 2.76 17.04 19.39
CA GLU A 8 2.12 15.86 18.81
C GLU A 8 0.78 16.17 18.14
N ILE A 9 0.03 17.13 18.66
CA ILE A 9 -1.25 17.57 18.13
C ILE A 9 -1.08 18.20 16.74
N GLU A 10 -0.07 19.05 16.57
CA GLU A 10 0.25 19.68 15.30
C GLU A 10 0.60 18.62 14.25
N LEU A 11 1.37 17.58 14.65
CA LEU A 11 1.70 16.45 13.79
C LEU A 11 0.45 15.70 13.33
N VAL A 12 -0.41 15.29 14.25
CA VAL A 12 -1.64 14.55 13.94
C VAL A 12 -2.56 15.38 13.05
N THR A 13 -2.74 16.66 13.36
CA THR A 13 -3.56 17.56 12.52
C THR A 13 -3.00 17.65 11.11
N ARG A 14 -1.68 17.80 10.98
CA ARG A 14 -1.01 17.85 9.68
C ARG A 14 -1.17 16.56 8.89
N TYR A 15 -1.04 15.40 9.52
CA TYR A 15 -1.26 14.11 8.84
C TYR A 15 -2.69 13.96 8.33
N ARG A 16 -3.69 14.38 9.13
CA ARG A 16 -5.10 14.36 8.71
C ARG A 16 -5.38 15.33 7.56
N GLU A 17 -4.80 16.54 7.59
CA GLU A 17 -4.90 17.48 6.45
C GLU A 17 -4.29 16.88 5.18
N MET A 18 -3.13 16.26 5.30
CA MET A 18 -2.45 15.63 4.17
C MET A 18 -3.24 14.46 3.59
N SER A 19 -3.88 13.65 4.44
CA SER A 19 -4.65 12.47 4.01
C SER A 19 -5.86 12.81 3.14
N ASN A 20 -6.29 14.06 3.12
CA ASN A 20 -7.39 14.54 2.26
C ASN A 20 -6.93 14.86 0.82
N HIS A 21 -5.63 14.83 0.52
CA HIS A 21 -5.15 15.01 -0.84
C HIS A 21 -5.45 13.77 -1.69
N PRO A 22 -5.99 13.94 -2.92
CA PRO A 22 -6.44 12.82 -3.73
C PRO A 22 -5.40 11.72 -3.95
N GLU A 23 -4.17 12.08 -4.33
CA GLU A 23 -3.09 11.13 -4.58
C GLU A 23 -2.69 10.35 -3.32
N LEU A 24 -2.66 11.06 -2.19
CA LEU A 24 -2.32 10.46 -0.91
C LEU A 24 -3.47 9.61 -0.38
N SER A 25 -4.73 10.06 -0.55
CA SER A 25 -5.91 9.29 -0.16
C SER A 25 -5.99 7.97 -0.91
N MET A 26 -5.80 7.99 -2.24
CA MET A 26 -5.79 6.77 -3.07
C MET A 26 -4.72 5.78 -2.59
N ALA A 27 -3.51 6.26 -2.31
CA ALA A 27 -2.44 5.42 -1.83
C ALA A 27 -2.72 4.83 -0.43
N ILE A 28 -3.38 5.59 0.45
CA ILE A 28 -3.82 5.10 1.76
C ILE A 28 -4.92 4.06 1.59
N ASP A 29 -5.88 4.29 0.72
CA ASP A 29 -6.99 3.36 0.44
C ASP A 29 -6.46 2.03 -0.10
N ASP A 30 -5.47 2.05 -0.98
CA ASP A 30 -4.80 0.82 -1.45
C ASP A 30 -4.13 0.04 -0.31
N ILE A 31 -3.44 0.74 0.59
CA ILE A 31 -2.82 0.11 1.75
C ILE A 31 -3.86 -0.47 2.71
N VAL A 32 -4.96 0.25 2.95
CA VAL A 32 -6.04 -0.19 3.84
C VAL A 32 -6.76 -1.40 3.26
N ASN A 33 -7.13 -1.34 1.98
CA ASN A 33 -7.79 -2.44 1.29
C ASN A 33 -6.95 -3.71 1.26
N GLU A 34 -5.63 -3.58 1.08
CA GLU A 34 -4.72 -4.72 1.17
C GLU A 34 -4.57 -5.21 2.61
N ALA A 35 -4.53 -4.31 3.61
CA ALA A 35 -4.30 -4.66 5.01
C ALA A 35 -5.51 -5.33 5.65
N VAL A 36 -6.71 -4.86 5.35
CA VAL A 36 -7.97 -5.34 5.94
C VAL A 36 -8.90 -5.76 4.82
N ASN A 37 -9.11 -7.04 4.68
CA ASN A 37 -10.06 -7.62 3.75
C ASN A 37 -11.14 -8.39 4.52
N HIS A 38 -12.34 -8.46 3.97
CA HIS A 38 -13.48 -9.13 4.59
C HIS A 38 -13.83 -10.41 3.82
N ASP A 39 -14.01 -11.50 4.54
CA ASP A 39 -14.59 -12.71 3.98
C ASP A 39 -16.08 -12.50 3.64
N LYS A 40 -16.65 -13.41 2.85
CA LYS A 40 -18.09 -13.46 2.53
C LYS A 40 -18.98 -13.46 3.77
N SER A 41 -18.45 -13.86 4.93
CA SER A 41 -19.13 -13.84 6.24
C SER A 41 -18.93 -12.52 7.01
N GLY A 42 -18.23 -11.52 6.46
CA GLY A 42 -17.93 -10.24 7.11
C GLY A 42 -16.84 -10.31 8.19
N ARG A 43 -16.07 -11.41 8.25
CA ARG A 43 -14.90 -11.50 9.16
C ARG A 43 -13.69 -10.92 8.46
N ALA A 44 -12.87 -10.19 9.21
CA ALA A 44 -11.63 -9.59 8.70
C ALA A 44 -10.37 -10.22 9.31
N VAL A 45 -10.48 -10.83 10.50
CA VAL A 45 -9.35 -11.39 11.23
C VAL A 45 -9.79 -12.56 12.11
N ASP A 46 -8.99 -13.62 12.14
CA ASP A 46 -9.16 -14.78 13.02
C ASP A 46 -7.95 -14.92 13.95
N ILE A 47 -8.17 -15.52 15.13
CA ILE A 47 -7.10 -15.83 16.09
C ILE A 47 -6.60 -17.25 15.88
N VAL A 48 -5.29 -17.43 15.82
CA VAL A 48 -4.60 -18.72 15.65
C VAL A 48 -3.88 -19.06 16.93
N LEU A 49 -4.23 -20.21 17.54
CA LEU A 49 -3.72 -20.73 18.82
C LEU A 49 -3.00 -22.06 18.69
N ASP A 50 -2.50 -22.40 17.50
CA ASP A 50 -1.92 -23.73 17.22
C ASP A 50 -0.66 -23.98 18.04
N LYS A 51 0.16 -22.94 18.23
CA LYS A 51 1.41 -23.02 18.97
C LYS A 51 1.25 -22.95 20.49
N LEU A 52 0.10 -22.49 20.97
CA LEU A 52 -0.15 -22.33 22.40
C LEU A 52 -0.27 -23.72 23.06
N ASP A 53 0.60 -24.03 24.02
CA ASP A 53 0.56 -25.29 24.77
C ASP A 53 -0.39 -25.18 25.99
N GLN A 54 -1.68 -25.12 25.72
CA GLN A 54 -2.72 -25.01 26.72
C GLN A 54 -3.87 -25.99 26.47
N PRO A 55 -4.61 -26.43 27.53
CA PRO A 55 -5.76 -27.29 27.39
C PRO A 55 -6.83 -26.72 26.42
N VAL A 56 -7.48 -27.61 25.69
CA VAL A 56 -8.49 -27.23 24.68
C VAL A 56 -9.60 -26.35 25.24
N ASN A 57 -9.95 -26.53 26.52
CA ASN A 57 -10.97 -25.73 27.20
C ASN A 57 -10.53 -24.25 27.36
N ILE A 58 -9.25 -24.00 27.64
CA ILE A 58 -8.69 -22.64 27.75
C ILE A 58 -8.65 -22.01 26.35
N LYS A 59 -8.16 -22.74 25.33
CA LYS A 59 -8.16 -22.25 23.95
C LYS A 59 -9.56 -21.86 23.47
N LYS A 60 -10.58 -22.66 23.77
CA LYS A 60 -11.98 -22.33 23.41
C LYS A 60 -12.46 -21.05 24.08
N LYS A 61 -12.13 -20.85 25.37
CA LYS A 61 -12.47 -19.61 26.10
C LYS A 61 -11.77 -18.40 25.48
N ILE A 62 -10.49 -18.52 25.13
CA ILE A 62 -9.75 -17.43 24.49
C ILE A 62 -10.41 -17.03 23.17
N ILE A 63 -10.78 -18.00 22.31
CA ILE A 63 -11.48 -17.76 21.05
C ILE A 63 -12.84 -17.09 21.28
N GLU A 64 -13.59 -17.52 22.29
CA GLU A 64 -14.89 -16.93 22.61
C GLU A 64 -14.73 -15.47 23.07
N GLU A 65 -13.79 -15.21 23.97
CA GLU A 65 -13.53 -13.86 24.44
C GLU A 65 -12.97 -12.96 23.32
N TYR A 66 -12.15 -13.49 22.43
CA TYR A 66 -11.70 -12.76 21.25
C TYR A 66 -12.87 -12.34 20.34
N LYS A 67 -13.83 -13.24 20.12
CA LYS A 67 -15.07 -12.91 19.39
C LYS A 67 -15.87 -11.80 20.09
N ASN A 68 -15.90 -11.80 21.42
CA ASN A 68 -16.54 -10.73 22.21
C ASN A 68 -15.80 -9.40 22.05
N VAL A 69 -14.47 -9.41 22.04
CA VAL A 69 -13.63 -8.24 21.77
C VAL A 69 -13.91 -7.65 20.39
N LEU A 70 -13.96 -8.49 19.34
CA LEU A 70 -14.28 -8.04 17.99
C LEU A 70 -15.68 -7.42 17.90
N LYS A 71 -16.66 -7.96 18.61
CA LYS A 71 -18.02 -7.39 18.70
C LYS A 71 -18.03 -6.05 19.41
N MET A 72 -17.30 -5.91 20.53
CA MET A 72 -17.19 -4.64 21.27
C MET A 72 -16.51 -3.55 20.44
N LEU A 73 -15.52 -3.91 19.64
CA LEU A 73 -14.89 -3.00 18.69
C LEU A 73 -15.77 -2.70 17.48
N ASN A 74 -16.86 -3.48 17.27
CA ASN A 74 -17.61 -3.47 16.01
C ASN A 74 -16.70 -3.67 14.77
N PHE A 75 -15.68 -4.52 14.94
CA PHE A 75 -14.57 -4.62 13.99
C PHE A 75 -15.02 -5.03 12.58
N SER A 76 -16.03 -5.88 12.47
CA SER A 76 -16.58 -6.29 11.17
C SER A 76 -17.10 -5.14 10.30
N ASN A 77 -17.49 -4.01 10.91
CA ASN A 77 -18.05 -2.88 10.17
C ASN A 77 -17.10 -1.70 10.03
N ILE A 78 -16.15 -1.55 10.98
CA ILE A 78 -15.27 -0.37 11.05
C ILE A 78 -13.79 -0.70 10.97
N ALA A 79 -13.45 -1.94 10.58
CA ALA A 79 -12.05 -2.40 10.55
C ALA A 79 -11.19 -1.52 9.64
N ASP A 80 -11.69 -1.17 8.46
CA ASP A 80 -11.02 -0.32 7.48
C ASP A 80 -10.79 1.09 8.04
N ASP A 81 -11.84 1.68 8.62
CA ASP A 81 -11.75 3.01 9.24
C ASP A 81 -10.78 3.02 10.42
N LEU A 82 -10.78 1.95 11.21
CA LEU A 82 -9.91 1.83 12.38
C LEU A 82 -8.45 1.72 11.97
N PHE A 83 -8.16 0.87 10.99
CA PHE A 83 -6.82 0.73 10.43
C PHE A 83 -6.36 2.01 9.74
N ARG A 84 -7.22 2.67 8.96
CA ARG A 84 -6.97 3.96 8.33
C ARG A 84 -6.59 5.03 9.36
N ARG A 85 -7.36 5.15 10.45
CA ARG A 85 -7.07 6.12 11.54
C ARG A 85 -5.71 5.84 12.19
N TRP A 86 -5.43 4.57 12.51
CA TRP A 86 -4.14 4.18 13.06
C TRP A 86 -2.98 4.48 12.12
N TYR A 87 -3.13 4.21 10.83
CA TYR A 87 -2.12 4.47 9.81
C TYR A 87 -1.83 5.96 9.65
N ILE A 88 -2.89 6.80 9.60
CA ILE A 88 -2.79 8.25 9.45
C ILE A 88 -2.23 8.91 10.70
N ASP A 89 -2.79 8.62 11.88
CA ASP A 89 -2.42 9.27 13.14
C ASP A 89 -1.11 8.71 13.72
N GLY A 90 -0.73 7.48 13.32
CA GLY A 90 0.41 6.73 13.87
C GLY A 90 0.20 6.25 15.29
N ARG A 91 -1.02 6.38 15.83
CA ARG A 91 -1.41 5.98 17.18
C ARG A 91 -2.91 5.81 17.31
N LEU A 92 -3.32 4.94 18.23
CA LEU A 92 -4.71 4.66 18.50
C LEU A 92 -4.90 4.55 20.02
N TYR A 93 -5.93 5.20 20.55
CA TYR A 93 -6.25 5.18 21.96
C TYR A 93 -7.67 4.70 22.20
N TYR A 94 -7.82 3.75 23.11
CA TYR A 94 -9.11 3.32 23.63
C TYR A 94 -9.13 3.42 25.16
N HIS A 95 -10.21 3.94 25.70
CA HIS A 95 -10.51 3.88 27.12
C HIS A 95 -11.35 2.63 27.39
N VAL A 96 -10.85 1.80 28.28
CA VAL A 96 -11.53 0.58 28.73
C VAL A 96 -12.47 0.95 29.86
N VAL A 97 -13.77 0.72 29.67
CA VAL A 97 -14.80 0.93 30.68
C VAL A 97 -15.16 -0.41 31.30
N VAL A 98 -14.96 -0.53 32.59
CA VAL A 98 -15.24 -1.74 33.40
C VAL A 98 -16.27 -1.37 34.49
N ASP A 99 -17.14 -2.31 34.86
CA ASP A 99 -18.07 -2.12 35.94
C ASP A 99 -17.34 -2.30 37.29
N GLU A 100 -17.26 -1.24 38.12
CA GLU A 100 -16.60 -1.27 39.41
C GLU A 100 -17.24 -2.28 40.40
N LYS A 101 -18.55 -2.56 40.25
CA LYS A 101 -19.28 -3.52 41.10
C LYS A 101 -19.00 -4.96 40.72
N ASN A 102 -18.89 -5.23 39.44
CA ASN A 102 -18.72 -6.57 38.88
C ASN A 102 -17.56 -6.65 37.89
N PRO A 103 -16.29 -6.46 38.27
CA PRO A 103 -15.16 -6.45 37.34
C PRO A 103 -14.97 -7.80 36.63
N LYS A 104 -15.49 -8.90 37.20
CA LYS A 104 -15.43 -10.24 36.59
C LYS A 104 -16.30 -10.41 35.33
N GLU A 105 -17.22 -9.49 35.06
CA GLU A 105 -17.96 -9.48 33.78
C GLU A 105 -17.06 -9.12 32.60
N GLY A 106 -15.89 -8.54 32.85
CA GLY A 106 -14.93 -8.10 31.85
C GLY A 106 -15.16 -6.68 31.38
N ILE A 107 -14.72 -6.39 30.18
CA ILE A 107 -14.87 -5.07 29.56
C ILE A 107 -16.32 -4.84 29.17
N LYS A 108 -16.90 -3.73 29.57
CA LYS A 108 -18.27 -3.35 29.23
C LYS A 108 -18.34 -2.54 27.92
N GLU A 109 -17.39 -1.64 27.72
CA GLU A 109 -17.37 -0.75 26.58
C GLU A 109 -15.94 -0.31 26.28
N LEU A 110 -15.63 -0.14 24.98
CA LEU A 110 -14.37 0.43 24.48
C LEU A 110 -14.68 1.78 23.86
N ARG A 111 -14.16 2.87 24.44
CA ARG A 111 -14.37 4.24 23.93
C ARG A 111 -13.14 4.72 23.21
N TYR A 112 -13.28 5.01 21.92
CA TYR A 112 -12.23 5.64 21.13
C TYR A 112 -11.94 7.06 21.68
N ILE A 113 -10.65 7.38 21.81
CA ILE A 113 -10.18 8.71 22.19
C ILE A 113 -9.35 9.30 21.04
N ASP A 114 -9.71 10.53 20.63
CA ASP A 114 -8.92 11.26 19.64
C ASP A 114 -7.51 11.54 20.19
N PRO A 115 -6.44 11.17 19.46
CA PRO A 115 -5.05 11.42 19.90
C PRO A 115 -4.73 12.87 20.22
N ARG A 116 -5.51 13.83 19.72
CA ARG A 116 -5.35 15.25 20.03
C ARG A 116 -5.88 15.65 21.41
N LYS A 117 -6.72 14.79 22.02
CA LYS A 117 -7.36 15.03 23.33
C LYS A 117 -6.64 14.34 24.47
N ILE A 118 -5.72 13.43 24.21
CA ILE A 118 -5.03 12.63 25.23
C ILE A 118 -3.52 12.76 25.11
N ARG A 119 -2.83 12.73 26.23
CA ARG A 119 -1.37 12.75 26.29
C ARG A 119 -0.85 11.88 27.42
N LYS A 120 0.20 11.08 27.16
CA LYS A 120 0.93 10.36 28.20
C LYS A 120 1.91 11.29 28.90
N VAL A 121 1.85 11.33 30.22
CA VAL A 121 2.74 12.13 31.09
C VAL A 121 3.53 11.21 31.99
N ARG A 122 4.84 11.37 31.97
CA ARG A 122 5.78 10.70 32.87
C ARG A 122 6.34 11.74 33.85
N GLU A 123 5.94 11.67 35.10
CA GLU A 123 6.40 12.55 36.19
C GLU A 123 7.54 11.85 36.92
N VAL A 124 8.73 12.44 36.87
CA VAL A 124 9.90 11.94 37.59
C VAL A 124 10.19 12.85 38.78
N LYS A 125 9.90 12.38 39.97
CA LYS A 125 10.26 13.10 41.21
C LYS A 125 11.71 12.78 41.58
N LYS A 126 12.53 13.83 41.63
CA LYS A 126 13.94 13.73 42.04
C LYS A 126 14.06 14.24 43.48
N THR A 127 14.69 13.46 44.35
CA THR A 127 15.06 13.86 45.70
C THR A 127 16.57 13.96 45.80
N LYS A 128 17.06 15.01 46.47
CA LYS A 128 18.50 15.13 46.71
C LYS A 128 18.88 14.23 47.89
N ASP A 129 19.88 13.41 47.71
CA ASP A 129 20.47 12.62 48.80
C ASP A 129 21.15 13.56 49.79
N PRO A 130 20.75 13.54 51.08
CA PRO A 130 21.31 14.42 52.07
C PRO A 130 22.80 14.18 52.33
N LYS A 131 23.36 13.02 51.94
CA LYS A 131 24.78 12.70 52.18
C LYS A 131 25.68 13.03 51.01
N THR A 132 25.21 12.80 49.77
CA THR A 132 26.03 12.93 48.56
C THR A 132 25.66 14.14 47.70
N GLY A 133 24.52 14.80 47.96
CA GLY A 133 24.01 15.91 47.17
C GLY A 133 23.52 15.50 45.77
N ALA A 134 23.61 14.20 45.43
CA ALA A 134 23.19 13.68 44.13
C ALA A 134 21.66 13.65 44.01
N ASN A 135 21.16 13.90 42.79
CA ASN A 135 19.74 13.79 42.49
C ASN A 135 19.39 12.30 42.29
N ILE A 136 18.68 11.72 43.23
CA ILE A 136 18.16 10.35 43.15
C ILE A 136 16.71 10.41 42.67
N ILE A 137 16.33 9.51 41.76
CA ILE A 137 14.95 9.37 41.30
C ILE A 137 14.15 8.69 42.43
N ALA A 138 13.28 9.46 43.08
CA ALA A 138 12.49 8.98 44.22
C ALA A 138 11.25 8.20 43.76
N SER A 139 10.58 8.67 42.73
CA SER A 139 9.42 7.97 42.15
C SER A 139 9.22 8.37 40.69
N ILE A 140 8.71 7.42 39.92
CA ILE A 140 8.27 7.64 38.56
C ILE A 140 6.77 7.33 38.54
N ALA A 141 5.94 8.32 38.17
CA ALA A 141 4.52 8.14 37.98
C ALA A 141 4.19 8.36 36.50
N GLU A 142 3.53 7.39 35.88
CA GLU A 142 3.02 7.50 34.53
C GLU A 142 1.49 7.58 34.58
N TYR A 143 0.92 8.51 33.86
CA TYR A 143 -0.53 8.65 33.74
C TYR A 143 -0.89 9.33 32.42
N TYR A 144 -2.15 9.17 32.00
CA TYR A 144 -2.68 9.90 30.86
C TYR A 144 -3.48 11.13 31.35
N VAL A 145 -3.38 12.20 30.58
CA VAL A 145 -4.19 13.42 30.82
C VAL A 145 -5.12 13.57 29.61
N PHE A 146 -6.41 13.52 29.90
CA PHE A 146 -7.47 13.73 28.91
C PHE A 146 -8.07 15.12 29.07
N ASN A 147 -8.25 15.83 27.95
CA ASN A 147 -8.93 17.12 27.90
C ASN A 147 -9.92 17.12 26.73
N ASP A 148 -11.20 17.31 27.03
CA ASP A 148 -12.25 17.25 26.01
C ASP A 148 -12.18 18.38 24.99
N GLN A 149 -11.71 19.56 25.38
CA GLN A 149 -11.51 20.70 24.47
C GLN A 149 -10.20 20.61 23.64
N GLY A 150 -9.45 19.52 23.77
CA GLY A 150 -8.12 19.35 23.19
C GLY A 150 -7.02 19.91 24.09
N GLN A 151 -5.79 19.50 23.82
CA GLN A 151 -4.62 19.96 24.57
C GLN A 151 -4.22 21.36 24.13
N SER A 152 -4.14 22.33 25.06
CA SER A 152 -3.63 23.67 24.78
C SER A 152 -2.17 23.63 24.32
N GLN A 153 -1.78 24.53 23.41
CA GLN A 153 -0.39 24.68 22.96
C GLN A 153 0.60 25.06 24.08
N SER A 154 0.11 25.54 25.22
CA SER A 154 0.93 25.93 26.37
C SER A 154 1.14 24.76 27.30
N TYR A 155 2.34 24.19 27.31
CA TYR A 155 2.74 23.02 28.13
C TYR A 155 2.43 23.18 29.65
N ALA A 156 2.54 24.40 30.18
CA ALA A 156 2.37 24.66 31.59
C ALA A 156 0.91 24.62 32.07
N ASN A 157 -0.03 25.02 31.22
CA ASN A 157 -1.44 25.18 31.61
C ASN A 157 -2.28 23.90 31.42
N SER A 158 -1.84 22.97 30.56
CA SER A 158 -2.62 21.78 30.22
C SER A 158 -2.47 20.63 31.25
N ILE A 159 -1.42 20.63 32.06
CA ILE A 159 -1.20 19.57 33.08
C ILE A 159 -2.19 19.72 34.27
N GLY A 160 -2.67 20.93 34.52
CA GLY A 160 -3.55 21.21 35.66
C GLY A 160 -5.06 21.08 35.41
N THR A 161 -5.49 21.09 34.13
CA THR A 161 -6.93 21.21 33.78
C THR A 161 -7.54 19.93 33.19
N GLY A 162 -6.77 18.85 32.98
CA GLY A 162 -7.26 17.62 32.39
C GLY A 162 -7.58 16.51 33.39
N LEU A 163 -8.44 15.57 32.98
CA LEU A 163 -8.74 14.37 33.73
C LEU A 163 -7.53 13.43 33.71
N ARG A 164 -7.03 13.03 34.87
CA ARG A 164 -5.97 12.04 34.99
C ARG A 164 -6.56 10.64 34.90
N ILE A 165 -6.03 9.81 34.03
CA ILE A 165 -6.48 8.44 33.80
C ILE A 165 -5.29 7.50 34.03
N SER A 166 -5.55 6.37 34.72
CA SER A 166 -4.53 5.32 34.91
C SER A 166 -4.06 4.73 33.56
N PRO A 167 -2.78 4.38 33.42
CA PRO A 167 -2.27 3.73 32.23
C PRO A 167 -2.99 2.41 31.91
N GLU A 168 -3.43 1.67 32.92
CA GLU A 168 -4.10 0.38 32.78
C GLU A 168 -5.49 0.49 32.15
N SER A 169 -6.12 1.68 32.26
CA SER A 169 -7.44 1.95 31.69
C SER A 169 -7.37 2.44 30.23
N ILE A 170 -6.17 2.64 29.70
CA ILE A 170 -5.96 3.14 28.33
C ILE A 170 -5.16 2.13 27.51
N ILE A 171 -5.76 1.68 26.44
CA ILE A 171 -5.07 0.90 25.40
C ILE A 171 -4.45 1.88 24.43
N ASN A 172 -3.15 1.73 24.19
CA ASN A 172 -2.36 2.64 23.36
C ASN A 172 -1.53 1.86 22.35
N VAL A 173 -1.94 1.89 21.11
CA VAL A 173 -1.26 1.21 20.01
C VAL A 173 -0.57 2.21 19.09
N ASN A 174 0.74 2.15 19.09
CA ASN A 174 1.60 3.05 18.33
C ASN A 174 2.09 2.43 17.01
N SER A 175 2.44 3.27 16.04
CA SER A 175 3.08 2.86 14.78
C SER A 175 4.44 2.15 14.98
N GLY A 176 5.07 2.34 16.15
CA GLY A 176 6.43 1.90 16.44
C GLY A 176 7.51 2.74 15.75
N LEU A 177 7.14 3.83 15.11
CA LEU A 177 8.08 4.78 14.52
C LEU A 177 8.27 5.97 15.45
N MET A 178 9.51 6.34 15.68
CA MET A 178 9.88 7.48 16.52
C MET A 178 10.61 8.54 15.69
N ASP A 179 10.50 9.78 16.13
CA ASP A 179 11.30 10.88 15.61
C ASP A 179 12.80 10.65 15.88
N ALA A 180 13.70 11.33 15.13
CA ALA A 180 15.15 11.24 15.27
C ALA A 180 15.65 11.51 16.71
N LYS A 181 14.89 12.22 17.54
CA LYS A 181 15.18 12.49 18.95
C LYS A 181 14.52 11.50 19.89
N ASN A 182 13.78 10.52 19.39
CA ASN A 182 12.95 9.59 20.17
C ASN A 182 11.96 10.31 21.13
N THR A 183 11.48 11.48 20.74
CA THR A 183 10.59 12.30 21.56
C THR A 183 9.13 12.05 21.25
N PHE A 184 8.80 11.88 19.96
CA PHE A 184 7.44 11.75 19.47
C PHE A 184 7.26 10.49 18.62
N VAL A 185 6.10 9.88 18.76
CA VAL A 185 5.66 8.84 17.83
C VAL A 185 5.27 9.52 16.52
N ILE A 186 5.75 9.01 15.40
CA ILE A 186 5.44 9.52 14.07
C ILE A 186 4.58 8.55 13.28
N SER A 187 3.76 9.09 12.38
CA SER A 187 2.95 8.32 11.46
C SER A 187 3.79 7.76 10.30
N TYR A 188 3.26 6.75 9.63
CA TYR A 188 3.79 6.27 8.35
C TYR A 188 3.77 7.36 7.27
N LEU A 189 2.83 8.32 7.37
CA LEU A 189 2.74 9.47 6.46
C LEU A 189 3.86 10.51 6.63
N HIS A 190 4.67 10.42 7.70
CA HIS A 190 5.70 11.43 7.96
C HIS A 190 6.68 11.58 6.79
N LYS A 191 7.04 10.48 6.15
CA LYS A 191 7.95 10.48 4.98
C LYS A 191 7.32 11.13 3.74
N ALA A 192 6.00 11.16 3.66
CA ALA A 192 5.25 11.75 2.55
C ALA A 192 5.09 13.27 2.62
N ILE A 193 5.37 13.91 3.77
CA ILE A 193 5.20 15.37 3.96
C ILE A 193 5.96 16.15 2.89
N LYS A 194 7.24 15.86 2.71
CA LYS A 194 8.09 16.61 1.79
C LYS A 194 7.72 16.36 0.32
N PRO A 195 7.58 15.10 -0.15
CA PRO A 195 7.15 14.83 -1.52
C PRO A 195 5.79 15.43 -1.86
N LEU A 196 4.81 15.35 -0.96
CA LEU A 196 3.48 15.92 -1.18
C LEU A 196 3.53 17.46 -1.33
N ASN A 197 4.23 18.15 -0.44
CA ASN A 197 4.38 19.61 -0.54
C ASN A 197 5.08 20.02 -1.85
N GLN A 198 6.08 19.25 -2.28
CA GLN A 198 6.78 19.50 -3.55
C GLN A 198 5.86 19.25 -4.75
N LEU A 199 5.07 18.18 -4.73
CA LEU A 199 4.10 17.87 -5.79
C LEU A 199 3.10 19.01 -5.95
N ARG A 200 2.46 19.44 -4.87
CA ARG A 200 1.52 20.57 -4.88
C ARG A 200 2.13 21.85 -5.44
N MET A 201 3.33 22.19 -4.98
CA MET A 201 4.01 23.40 -5.47
C MET A 201 4.27 23.33 -6.98
N ILE A 202 4.60 22.17 -7.53
CA ILE A 202 4.83 22.00 -8.95
C ILE A 202 3.53 22.00 -9.74
N GLU A 203 2.49 21.35 -9.24
CA GLU A 203 1.15 21.37 -9.86
C GLU A 203 0.64 22.82 -9.96
N ASP A 204 0.67 23.57 -8.87
CA ASP A 204 0.31 24.99 -8.87
C ASP A 204 1.19 25.81 -9.84
N ALA A 205 2.51 25.58 -9.84
CA ALA A 205 3.43 26.26 -10.74
C ALA A 205 3.16 25.95 -12.21
N VAL A 206 2.85 24.69 -12.55
CA VAL A 206 2.47 24.28 -13.92
C VAL A 206 1.19 24.97 -14.37
N VAL A 207 0.17 25.01 -13.50
CA VAL A 207 -1.10 25.72 -13.78
C VAL A 207 -0.85 27.20 -14.02
N ILE A 208 -0.13 27.84 -13.10
CA ILE A 208 0.21 29.28 -13.24
C ILE A 208 1.03 29.53 -14.51
N TYR A 209 2.03 28.68 -14.80
CA TYR A 209 2.84 28.81 -16.02
C TYR A 209 2.00 28.66 -17.29
N ARG A 210 1.12 27.67 -17.35
CA ARG A 210 0.22 27.47 -18.49
C ARG A 210 -0.73 28.63 -18.68
N ILE A 211 -1.38 29.10 -17.60
CA ILE A 211 -2.28 30.24 -17.66
C ILE A 211 -1.56 31.51 -18.11
N SER A 212 -0.33 31.73 -17.62
CA SER A 212 0.43 32.94 -17.92
C SER A 212 1.14 32.90 -19.28
N ARG A 213 1.48 31.70 -19.81
CA ARG A 213 2.29 31.51 -21.00
C ARG A 213 1.58 30.92 -22.20
N ALA A 214 0.47 30.19 -21.99
CA ALA A 214 -0.28 29.59 -23.08
C ALA A 214 -0.91 30.65 -24.02
N PRO A 215 -1.49 31.76 -23.52
CA PRO A 215 -1.97 32.79 -24.40
C PRO A 215 -0.81 33.53 -25.04
N GLU A 216 -0.94 33.80 -26.33
CA GLU A 216 -0.03 34.70 -27.05
C GLU A 216 -0.12 36.09 -26.42
N ARG A 217 1.02 36.62 -26.02
CA ARG A 217 1.11 37.98 -25.49
C ARG A 217 1.15 38.96 -26.62
N ARG A 218 0.36 40.02 -26.53
CA ARG A 218 0.35 41.08 -27.52
C ARG A 218 1.16 42.27 -27.01
N VAL A 219 1.99 42.82 -27.88
CA VAL A 219 2.69 44.07 -27.65
C VAL A 219 2.03 45.13 -28.52
N PHE A 220 1.38 46.07 -27.88
CA PHE A 220 0.77 47.24 -28.55
C PHE A 220 1.78 48.39 -28.57
N TYR A 221 2.27 48.69 -29.75
CA TYR A 221 3.05 49.89 -29.97
C TYR A 221 2.09 51.04 -30.32
N ILE A 222 1.86 51.93 -29.37
CA ILE A 222 0.95 53.04 -29.56
C ILE A 222 1.72 54.25 -30.01
N ASP A 223 1.33 54.80 -31.20
CA ASP A 223 1.89 56.05 -31.70
C ASP A 223 1.34 57.20 -30.84
N VAL A 224 2.22 57.85 -30.13
CA VAL A 224 1.92 59.06 -29.33
C VAL A 224 2.27 60.34 -30.06
N GLY A 225 2.73 60.23 -31.30
CA GLY A 225 3.09 61.38 -32.15
C GLY A 225 3.96 62.40 -31.44
N ASN A 226 3.70 63.67 -31.65
CA ASN A 226 4.46 64.81 -31.06
C ASN A 226 3.93 65.28 -29.70
N LEU A 227 3.22 64.43 -28.96
CA LEU A 227 2.72 64.79 -27.65
C LEU A 227 3.88 65.01 -26.66
N PRO A 228 3.82 66.05 -25.80
CA PRO A 228 4.76 66.20 -24.71
C PRO A 228 4.82 64.99 -23.84
N LYS A 229 6.01 64.63 -23.32
CA LYS A 229 6.27 63.38 -22.58
C LYS A 229 5.22 63.06 -21.50
N GLY A 230 4.81 64.05 -20.71
CA GLY A 230 3.83 63.88 -19.65
C GLY A 230 2.40 63.58 -20.16
N LYS A 231 1.99 64.22 -21.28
CA LYS A 231 0.69 63.93 -21.90
C LYS A 231 0.68 62.58 -22.63
N ALA A 232 1.80 62.14 -23.20
CA ALA A 232 1.96 60.85 -23.82
C ALA A 232 1.86 59.70 -22.79
N GLU A 233 2.52 59.87 -21.63
CA GLU A 233 2.43 58.92 -20.53
C GLU A 233 1.01 58.84 -19.93
N GLN A 234 0.35 59.98 -19.82
CA GLN A 234 -1.04 60.02 -19.33
C GLN A 234 -2.00 59.31 -20.28
N TYR A 235 -1.90 59.62 -21.59
CA TYR A 235 -2.67 58.94 -22.63
C TYR A 235 -2.44 57.43 -22.63
N LEU A 236 -1.21 57.00 -22.48
CA LEU A 236 -0.89 55.57 -22.39
C LEU A 236 -1.48 54.93 -21.15
N ARG A 237 -1.44 55.57 -19.98
CA ARG A 237 -2.09 55.08 -18.75
C ARG A 237 -3.59 54.97 -18.90
N ASP A 238 -4.26 55.96 -19.51
CA ASP A 238 -5.69 55.94 -19.73
C ASP A 238 -6.11 54.82 -20.65
N VAL A 239 -5.33 54.57 -21.70
CA VAL A 239 -5.54 53.43 -22.62
C VAL A 239 -5.30 52.08 -21.88
N MET A 240 -4.22 52.00 -21.10
CA MET A 240 -3.93 50.78 -20.28
C MET A 240 -5.05 50.51 -19.29
N VAL A 241 -5.54 51.50 -18.56
CA VAL A 241 -6.64 51.33 -17.58
C VAL A 241 -7.90 50.89 -18.25
N LYS A 242 -8.21 51.41 -19.45
CA LYS A 242 -9.40 51.12 -20.21
C LYS A 242 -9.44 49.69 -20.77
N TYR A 243 -8.28 49.12 -21.11
CA TYR A 243 -8.20 47.83 -21.79
C TYR A 243 -7.42 46.75 -20.99
N ARG A 244 -7.01 47.05 -19.75
CA ARG A 244 -6.30 46.07 -18.90
C ARG A 244 -7.28 45.15 -18.23
N ASN A 245 -7.17 43.85 -18.53
CA ASN A 245 -7.89 42.78 -17.80
C ASN A 245 -6.92 42.09 -16.87
N LYS A 246 -7.43 41.68 -15.70
CA LYS A 246 -6.68 40.95 -14.70
C LYS A 246 -7.43 39.67 -14.36
N MET A 247 -6.83 38.53 -14.66
CA MET A 247 -7.29 37.24 -14.14
C MET A 247 -6.56 36.93 -12.82
N VAL A 248 -7.30 36.43 -11.85
CA VAL A 248 -6.75 35.99 -10.56
C VAL A 248 -7.04 34.49 -10.43
N TYR A 249 -5.97 33.73 -10.24
CA TYR A 249 -6.05 32.30 -9.93
C TYR A 249 -6.08 32.13 -8.41
N ASP A 250 -7.11 31.46 -7.90
CA ASP A 250 -7.21 31.09 -6.50
C ASP A 250 -6.66 29.67 -6.31
N SER A 251 -5.47 29.55 -5.72
CA SER A 251 -4.82 28.28 -5.49
C SER A 251 -5.52 27.38 -4.44
N SER A 252 -6.45 27.92 -3.67
CA SER A 252 -7.18 27.17 -2.66
C SER A 252 -8.40 26.45 -3.23
N THR A 253 -9.06 27.02 -4.22
CA THR A 253 -10.25 26.48 -4.88
C THR A 253 -9.97 25.94 -6.27
N GLY A 254 -8.84 26.30 -6.88
CA GLY A 254 -8.52 25.99 -8.28
C GLY A 254 -9.34 26.79 -9.29
N GLU A 255 -10.12 27.79 -8.84
CA GLU A 255 -10.97 28.60 -9.71
C GLU A 255 -10.20 29.80 -10.31
N LEU A 256 -10.48 30.04 -11.58
CA LEU A 256 -10.10 31.27 -12.28
C LEU A 256 -11.21 32.30 -12.11
N ARG A 257 -10.96 33.35 -11.35
CA ARG A 257 -11.88 34.48 -11.22
C ARG A 257 -11.51 35.58 -12.18
N ASP A 258 -12.43 35.90 -13.07
CA ASP A 258 -12.32 37.08 -13.94
C ASP A 258 -13.20 38.19 -13.37
N ASP A 259 -12.54 39.24 -12.88
CA ASP A 259 -13.24 40.38 -12.27
C ASP A 259 -13.88 41.32 -13.30
N ARG A 260 -13.83 41.02 -14.62
CA ARG A 260 -14.33 41.92 -15.66
C ARG A 260 -15.05 41.22 -16.81
N LYS A 261 -16.03 41.94 -17.37
CA LYS A 261 -16.95 41.49 -18.42
C LYS A 261 -16.34 41.17 -19.80
N HIS A 262 -15.05 41.25 -19.99
CA HIS A 262 -14.38 41.01 -21.26
C HIS A 262 -13.26 40.00 -21.11
N MET A 263 -13.40 38.86 -21.75
CA MET A 263 -12.30 37.86 -21.93
C MET A 263 -11.20 38.49 -22.82
N SER A 264 -10.17 38.99 -22.25
CA SER A 264 -8.94 39.31 -22.99
C SER A 264 -7.72 38.73 -22.33
N MET A 265 -6.69 38.49 -23.13
CA MET A 265 -5.46 37.84 -22.76
C MET A 265 -4.75 38.47 -21.56
N LEU A 266 -4.08 37.66 -20.77
CA LEU A 266 -3.60 37.92 -19.42
C LEU A 266 -2.57 39.05 -19.28
N GLU A 267 -1.78 39.31 -20.29
CA GLU A 267 -0.75 40.35 -20.26
C GLU A 267 -0.54 40.99 -21.64
N ASP A 268 -1.11 42.14 -21.84
CA ASP A 268 -0.80 43.00 -23.00
C ASP A 268 0.24 44.03 -22.63
N PHE A 269 1.27 44.20 -23.45
CA PHE A 269 2.29 45.19 -23.26
C PHE A 269 2.00 46.44 -24.12
N TRP A 270 1.91 47.61 -23.47
CA TRP A 270 1.61 48.86 -24.10
C TRP A 270 2.86 49.73 -24.11
N LEU A 271 3.46 49.89 -25.28
CA LEU A 271 4.72 50.62 -25.43
C LEU A 271 4.49 51.91 -26.25
N PRO A 272 4.88 53.09 -25.74
CA PRO A 272 4.78 54.30 -26.51
C PRO A 272 5.85 54.32 -27.60
N ARG A 273 5.46 54.64 -28.82
CA ARG A 273 6.36 54.83 -29.97
C ARG A 273 6.39 56.26 -30.36
N ARG A 274 7.61 56.79 -30.49
CA ARG A 274 7.87 58.11 -31.04
C ARG A 274 8.68 57.93 -32.30
N GLU A 275 8.31 58.66 -33.34
CA GLU A 275 9.02 58.75 -34.61
C GLU A 275 8.75 57.70 -35.67
N GLY A 276 8.58 58.18 -36.89
CA GLY A 276 8.88 57.50 -38.14
C GLY A 276 7.75 56.86 -38.88
N GLY A 277 6.50 57.39 -38.83
CA GLY A 277 5.51 57.09 -39.87
C GLY A 277 4.92 55.68 -39.92
N LYS A 278 5.21 54.86 -38.97
CA LYS A 278 4.47 53.60 -38.77
C LYS A 278 3.48 53.80 -37.62
N GLY A 279 2.17 53.81 -37.90
CA GLY A 279 1.13 53.95 -36.92
C GLY A 279 1.15 52.89 -35.80
N THR A 280 0.13 52.79 -35.03
CA THR A 280 -0.04 51.76 -34.00
C THR A 280 0.15 50.37 -34.59
N GLU A 281 1.07 49.59 -34.07
CA GLU A 281 1.43 48.24 -34.51
C GLU A 281 1.18 47.26 -33.38
N ILE A 282 0.62 46.10 -33.70
CA ILE A 282 0.40 44.99 -32.75
C ILE A 282 1.34 43.87 -33.15
N THR A 283 2.24 43.50 -32.24
CA THR A 283 3.13 42.37 -32.43
C THR A 283 2.80 41.29 -31.39
N THR A 284 2.73 40.04 -31.81
CA THR A 284 2.55 38.94 -30.88
C THR A 284 3.88 38.34 -30.45
N LEU A 285 4.08 38.19 -29.16
CA LEU A 285 5.18 37.40 -28.62
C LEU A 285 4.80 35.90 -28.73
N PRO A 286 5.70 35.02 -29.18
CA PRO A 286 5.41 33.61 -29.30
C PRO A 286 4.98 33.02 -27.95
N ALA A 287 3.99 32.15 -27.98
CA ALA A 287 3.58 31.37 -26.84
C ALA A 287 4.75 30.54 -26.26
N GLY A 288 4.65 30.19 -25.00
CA GLY A 288 5.67 29.32 -24.36
C GLY A 288 5.78 27.98 -25.06
N GLN A 289 7.00 27.53 -25.31
CA GLN A 289 7.28 26.20 -25.81
C GLN A 289 7.17 25.19 -24.65
N ASN A 290 6.91 23.89 -24.96
CA ASN A 290 6.85 22.79 -23.98
C ASN A 290 5.74 22.88 -22.95
N LEU A 291 4.59 23.45 -23.30
CA LEU A 291 3.42 23.51 -22.43
C LEU A 291 2.80 22.14 -22.13
N GLY A 292 3.16 21.09 -22.87
CA GLY A 292 2.68 19.72 -22.71
C GLY A 292 3.51 18.85 -21.77
N GLU A 293 4.69 19.29 -21.36
CA GLU A 293 5.57 18.47 -20.53
C GLU A 293 5.08 18.43 -19.08
N LEU A 294 4.89 17.20 -18.57
CA LEU A 294 4.47 16.90 -17.19
C LEU A 294 5.48 15.99 -16.47
N ALA A 295 6.68 15.84 -17.03
CA ALA A 295 7.68 14.93 -16.50
C ALA A 295 8.02 15.19 -15.02
N ASP A 296 8.08 16.46 -14.63
CA ASP A 296 8.35 16.85 -13.24
C ASP A 296 7.19 16.45 -12.29
N VAL A 297 5.93 16.64 -12.72
CA VAL A 297 4.76 16.26 -11.94
C VAL A 297 4.73 14.74 -11.76
N VAL A 298 4.95 13.98 -12.82
CA VAL A 298 5.04 12.52 -12.78
C VAL A 298 6.16 12.05 -11.85
N TYR A 299 7.35 12.65 -11.94
CA TYR A 299 8.47 12.34 -11.06
C TYR A 299 8.14 12.54 -9.57
N PHE A 300 7.54 13.68 -9.20
CA PHE A 300 7.21 13.92 -7.79
C PHE A 300 6.04 13.07 -7.30
N ARG A 301 5.09 12.75 -8.17
CA ARG A 301 4.02 11.78 -7.87
C ARG A 301 4.60 10.39 -7.61
N GLN A 302 5.48 9.91 -8.47
CA GLN A 302 6.18 8.63 -8.25
C GLN A 302 6.99 8.64 -6.95
N LYS A 303 7.68 9.72 -6.63
CA LYS A 303 8.43 9.88 -5.39
C LYS A 303 7.52 9.88 -4.15
N LEU A 304 6.31 10.45 -4.24
CA LEU A 304 5.31 10.38 -3.19
C LEU A 304 4.90 8.92 -2.93
N LEU A 305 4.54 8.18 -3.98
CA LEU A 305 4.16 6.75 -3.88
C LEU A 305 5.29 5.87 -3.32
N GLN A 306 6.52 6.10 -3.77
CA GLN A 306 7.70 5.42 -3.23
C GLN A 306 7.90 5.68 -1.73
N SER A 307 7.60 6.91 -1.25
CA SER A 307 7.69 7.25 0.17
C SER A 307 6.71 6.47 1.04
N LEU A 308 5.60 6.01 0.46
CA LEU A 308 4.56 5.20 1.10
C LEU A 308 4.74 3.69 0.87
N ASN A 309 5.77 3.27 0.12
CA ASN A 309 6.00 1.89 -0.32
C ASN A 309 4.89 1.33 -1.22
N VAL A 310 4.08 2.17 -1.87
CA VAL A 310 3.04 1.73 -2.81
C VAL A 310 3.66 1.56 -4.20
N PRO A 311 3.45 0.42 -4.87
CA PRO A 311 3.92 0.20 -6.24
C PRO A 311 3.26 1.19 -7.21
N ILE A 312 4.07 1.78 -8.07
CA ILE A 312 3.61 2.74 -9.08
C ILE A 312 2.60 2.09 -10.04
N SER A 313 2.81 0.81 -10.34
CA SER A 313 1.96 0.02 -11.24
C SER A 313 0.48 -0.06 -10.83
N ARG A 314 0.18 0.11 -9.55
CA ARG A 314 -1.20 0.08 -9.04
C ARG A 314 -2.00 1.34 -9.36
N LEU A 315 -1.33 2.48 -9.44
CA LEU A 315 -1.98 3.80 -9.60
C LEU A 315 -1.80 4.42 -10.99
N GLU A 316 -0.86 3.93 -11.77
CA GLU A 316 -0.66 4.33 -13.16
C GLU A 316 -0.95 3.14 -14.07
N PRO A 317 -2.05 3.15 -14.82
CA PRO A 317 -2.20 2.19 -15.92
C PRO A 317 -1.05 2.45 -16.89
N GLN A 318 -0.20 1.44 -17.12
CA GLN A 318 0.92 1.54 -18.04
C GLN A 318 0.42 2.03 -19.41
N GLN A 319 0.75 3.26 -19.75
CA GLN A 319 0.50 3.81 -21.08
C GLN A 319 1.29 2.97 -22.10
N GLY A 320 0.59 2.08 -22.80
CA GLY A 320 1.15 1.32 -23.91
C GLY A 320 1.40 -0.17 -23.68
N GLY A 321 1.09 -0.71 -22.54
CA GLY A 321 1.02 -2.14 -22.33
C GLY A 321 -0.31 -2.69 -22.83
N MET A 322 -0.36 -3.24 -24.05
CA MET A 322 -1.41 -4.15 -24.46
C MET A 322 -1.68 -5.08 -23.26
N ILE A 323 -2.92 -5.11 -22.77
CA ILE A 323 -3.38 -6.12 -21.82
C ILE A 323 -3.14 -7.45 -22.54
N GLY A 324 -1.95 -7.99 -22.39
CA GLY A 324 -1.62 -9.33 -22.86
C GLY A 324 -2.43 -10.30 -22.02
N LEU A 325 -3.58 -10.69 -22.55
CA LEU A 325 -4.29 -11.89 -22.14
C LEU A 325 -3.30 -13.05 -22.24
N GLY A 326 -2.48 -13.27 -21.19
CA GLY A 326 -1.53 -14.38 -21.20
C GLY A 326 -0.44 -14.35 -20.12
N ARG A 327 -0.30 -13.27 -19.34
CA ARG A 327 0.63 -13.28 -18.21
C ARG A 327 0.02 -12.55 -17.02
N VAL A 328 -0.84 -13.24 -16.31
CA VAL A 328 -1.38 -12.79 -15.01
C VAL A 328 -0.32 -12.84 -13.91
N THR A 329 0.89 -13.33 -14.20
CA THR A 329 1.88 -13.77 -13.22
C THR A 329 3.17 -12.98 -13.12
N GLU A 330 3.33 -11.83 -13.75
CA GLU A 330 4.41 -10.98 -13.29
C GLU A 330 3.98 -10.33 -11.96
N VAL A 331 4.01 -11.14 -10.88
CA VAL A 331 4.12 -10.59 -9.53
C VAL A 331 5.41 -9.80 -9.53
N THR A 332 5.31 -8.52 -9.82
CA THR A 332 6.48 -7.66 -9.85
C THR A 332 7.15 -7.73 -8.48
N ARG A 333 8.46 -7.70 -8.46
CA ARG A 333 9.23 -7.70 -7.19
C ARG A 333 8.72 -6.62 -6.22
N ASP A 334 8.11 -5.57 -6.75
CA ASP A 334 7.60 -4.46 -5.96
C ASP A 334 6.26 -4.82 -5.27
N GLU A 335 5.41 -5.66 -5.89
CA GLU A 335 4.22 -6.21 -5.25
C GLU A 335 4.58 -7.12 -4.07
N VAL A 336 5.62 -7.93 -4.21
CA VAL A 336 6.11 -8.77 -3.08
C VAL A 336 6.61 -7.91 -1.93
N LYS A 337 7.35 -6.83 -2.21
CA LYS A 337 7.80 -5.88 -1.18
C LYS A 337 6.63 -5.17 -0.51
N PHE A 338 5.60 -4.82 -1.30
CA PHE A 338 4.39 -4.20 -0.79
C PHE A 338 3.61 -5.14 0.12
N ALA A 339 3.38 -6.38 -0.28
CA ALA A 339 2.74 -7.40 0.56
C ALA A 339 3.50 -7.61 1.89
N GLN A 340 4.84 -7.72 1.85
CA GLN A 340 5.66 -7.79 3.06
C GLN A 340 5.58 -6.54 3.94
N PHE A 341 5.41 -5.38 3.33
CA PHE A 341 5.21 -4.12 4.07
C PHE A 341 3.86 -4.13 4.77
N VAL A 342 2.79 -4.53 4.08
CA VAL A 342 1.45 -4.64 4.66
C VAL A 342 1.39 -5.69 5.77
N ASP A 343 2.03 -6.85 5.61
CA ASP A 343 2.09 -7.86 6.68
C ASP A 343 2.79 -7.31 7.95
N ARG A 344 3.84 -6.50 7.80
CA ARG A 344 4.45 -5.79 8.94
C ARG A 344 3.50 -4.79 9.61
N LEU A 345 2.65 -4.12 8.82
CA LEU A 345 1.63 -3.21 9.36
C LEU A 345 0.56 -3.99 10.14
N ARG A 346 0.07 -5.11 9.59
CA ARG A 346 -0.88 -6.02 10.25
C ARG A 346 -0.36 -6.47 11.61
N ASN A 347 0.90 -6.94 11.64
CA ASN A 347 1.54 -7.40 12.88
C ASN A 347 1.69 -6.29 13.94
N LYS A 348 1.87 -5.04 13.53
CA LYS A 348 1.92 -3.92 14.48
C LYS A 348 0.54 -3.47 14.94
N PHE A 349 -0.41 -3.50 14.02
CA PHE A 349 -1.80 -3.17 14.32
C PHE A 349 -2.45 -4.20 15.24
N SER A 350 -2.09 -5.49 15.14
CA SER A 350 -2.64 -6.57 15.97
C SER A 350 -2.38 -6.37 17.47
N ALA A 351 -1.43 -5.52 17.86
CA ALA A 351 -1.27 -5.10 19.25
C ALA A 351 -2.55 -4.50 19.87
N VAL A 352 -3.50 -4.02 19.05
CA VAL A 352 -4.84 -3.61 19.53
C VAL A 352 -5.55 -4.80 20.18
N PHE A 353 -5.52 -5.93 19.49
CA PHE A 353 -6.18 -7.15 19.97
C PHE A 353 -5.47 -7.73 21.18
N ASP A 354 -4.13 -7.72 21.20
CA ASP A 354 -3.32 -8.19 22.32
C ASP A 354 -3.68 -7.46 23.61
N ASP A 355 -3.66 -6.13 23.56
CA ASP A 355 -3.88 -5.30 24.74
C ASP A 355 -5.33 -5.43 25.24
N ILE A 356 -6.32 -5.46 24.35
CA ILE A 356 -7.73 -5.61 24.75
C ILE A 356 -7.98 -7.01 25.28
N LEU A 357 -7.48 -8.04 24.61
CA LEU A 357 -7.66 -9.43 25.01
C LEU A 357 -7.00 -9.70 26.36
N ARG A 358 -5.80 -9.16 26.60
CA ARG A 358 -5.12 -9.20 27.90
C ARG A 358 -6.04 -8.72 29.03
N VAL A 359 -6.57 -7.51 28.87
CA VAL A 359 -7.45 -6.91 29.89
C VAL A 359 -8.70 -7.77 30.10
N GLN A 360 -9.31 -8.25 29.02
CA GLN A 360 -10.52 -9.08 29.05
C GLN A 360 -10.29 -10.41 29.78
N LEU A 361 -9.22 -11.13 29.45
CA LEU A 361 -8.91 -12.43 30.04
C LEU A 361 -8.51 -12.31 31.50
N VAL A 362 -7.72 -11.29 31.86
CA VAL A 362 -7.33 -11.04 33.24
C VAL A 362 -8.54 -10.68 34.13
N LEU A 363 -9.45 -9.82 33.67
CA LEU A 363 -10.67 -9.45 34.41
C LEU A 363 -11.58 -10.66 34.60
N LYS A 364 -11.72 -11.52 33.63
CA LYS A 364 -12.52 -12.74 33.72
C LYS A 364 -11.83 -13.88 34.48
N GLY A 365 -10.59 -13.69 34.90
CA GLY A 365 -9.82 -14.72 35.62
C GLY A 365 -9.51 -15.96 34.81
N VAL A 366 -9.37 -15.81 33.47
CA VAL A 366 -8.97 -16.92 32.58
C VAL A 366 -7.46 -17.14 32.65
N CYS A 367 -6.69 -16.05 32.75
CA CYS A 367 -5.25 -16.06 32.96
C CYS A 367 -4.82 -14.94 33.90
N THR A 368 -3.63 -15.08 34.47
CA THR A 368 -2.96 -14.01 35.22
C THR A 368 -2.17 -13.09 34.26
N THR A 369 -1.73 -11.94 34.74
CA THR A 369 -0.89 -11.04 33.92
C THR A 369 0.45 -11.69 33.55
N GLU A 370 0.99 -12.53 34.43
CA GLU A 370 2.26 -13.25 34.22
C GLU A 370 2.11 -14.34 33.14
N GLU A 371 1.05 -15.15 33.24
CA GLU A 371 0.71 -16.15 32.23
C GLU A 371 0.41 -15.54 30.86
N TRP A 372 -0.17 -14.33 30.83
CA TRP A 372 -0.42 -13.64 29.55
C TRP A 372 0.87 -13.30 28.81
N GLU A 373 1.92 -12.88 29.49
CA GLU A 373 3.20 -12.58 28.83
C GLU A 373 3.83 -13.81 28.18
N GLU A 374 3.56 -15.01 28.72
CA GLU A 374 3.96 -16.28 28.11
C GLU A 374 3.05 -16.62 26.90
N PHE A 375 1.73 -16.45 27.02
CA PHE A 375 0.78 -16.76 25.96
C PHE A 375 0.90 -15.85 24.75
N LYS A 376 1.26 -14.59 24.97
CA LYS A 376 1.33 -13.58 23.93
C LYS A 376 2.26 -13.97 22.77
N GLU A 377 3.35 -14.67 23.04
CA GLU A 377 4.32 -15.08 22.03
C GLU A 377 3.76 -16.17 21.10
N ASP A 378 2.79 -16.97 21.56
CA ASP A 378 2.20 -18.09 20.85
C ASP A 378 0.86 -17.75 20.20
N ILE A 379 0.34 -16.55 20.41
CA ILE A 379 -0.91 -16.07 19.84
C ILE A 379 -0.62 -15.31 18.56
N TYR A 380 -1.28 -15.68 17.47
CA TYR A 380 -1.16 -15.01 16.18
C TYR A 380 -2.54 -14.60 15.66
N TYR A 381 -2.57 -13.49 14.92
CA TYR A 381 -3.77 -12.99 14.27
C TYR A 381 -3.61 -13.13 12.76
N ASP A 382 -4.49 -13.92 12.17
CA ASP A 382 -4.51 -14.13 10.72
C ASP A 382 -5.56 -13.20 10.09
N PHE A 383 -5.06 -12.21 9.35
CA PHE A 383 -5.90 -11.32 8.57
C PHE A 383 -6.28 -11.99 7.26
N ILE A 384 -7.56 -11.94 6.94
CA ILE A 384 -8.06 -12.54 5.71
C ILE A 384 -7.42 -11.83 4.52
N LYS A 385 -6.77 -12.62 3.67
CA LYS A 385 -6.15 -12.15 2.43
C LYS A 385 -7.16 -12.29 1.30
N ASP A 386 -7.02 -11.47 0.26
CA ASP A 386 -7.82 -11.65 -0.95
C ASP A 386 -7.41 -12.97 -1.63
N ASN A 387 -8.25 -13.99 -1.45
CA ASN A 387 -7.97 -15.33 -1.95
C ASN A 387 -7.98 -15.40 -3.48
N ASN A 388 -8.75 -14.56 -4.17
CA ASN A 388 -8.92 -14.65 -5.62
C ASN A 388 -7.58 -14.47 -6.37
N PHE A 389 -6.80 -13.46 -5.99
CA PHE A 389 -5.50 -13.22 -6.62
C PHE A 389 -4.47 -14.29 -6.22
N THR A 390 -4.49 -14.73 -4.97
CA THR A 390 -3.61 -15.79 -4.47
C THR A 390 -3.93 -17.12 -5.14
N GLU A 391 -5.20 -17.47 -5.26
CA GLU A 391 -5.66 -18.69 -5.94
C GLU A 391 -5.30 -18.70 -7.43
N MET A 392 -5.48 -17.57 -8.13
CA MET A 392 -5.07 -17.44 -9.54
C MET A 392 -3.56 -17.61 -9.70
N ARG A 393 -2.78 -16.96 -8.85
CA ARG A 393 -1.31 -17.08 -8.86
C ARG A 393 -0.86 -18.51 -8.56
N ASP A 394 -1.45 -19.15 -7.56
CA ASP A 394 -1.08 -20.50 -7.16
C ASP A 394 -1.50 -21.53 -8.24
N ALA A 395 -2.66 -21.31 -8.88
CA ALA A 395 -3.08 -22.12 -10.03
C ALA A 395 -2.12 -21.96 -11.22
N GLU A 396 -1.63 -20.76 -11.48
CA GLU A 396 -0.70 -20.50 -12.58
C GLU A 396 0.71 -21.05 -12.27
N LEU A 397 1.21 -20.88 -11.04
CA LEU A 397 2.44 -21.53 -10.60
C LEU A 397 2.33 -23.07 -10.69
N LEU A 398 1.17 -23.64 -10.33
CA LEU A 398 0.92 -25.06 -10.48
C LEU A 398 0.95 -25.47 -11.97
N LYS A 399 0.31 -24.69 -12.84
CA LYS A 399 0.32 -24.93 -14.29
C LYS A 399 1.74 -24.89 -14.85
N GLU A 400 2.57 -23.92 -14.46
CA GLU A 400 3.99 -23.86 -14.88
C GLU A 400 4.77 -25.06 -14.35
N ARG A 401 4.58 -25.48 -13.09
CA ARG A 401 5.22 -26.67 -12.52
C ARG A 401 4.81 -27.94 -13.23
N LEU A 402 3.51 -28.08 -13.55
CA LEU A 402 3.00 -29.22 -14.33
C LEU A 402 3.54 -29.21 -15.76
N GLY A 403 3.72 -28.02 -16.37
CA GLY A 403 4.41 -27.88 -17.65
C GLY A 403 5.87 -28.33 -17.60
N LEU A 404 6.60 -27.94 -16.54
CA LEU A 404 7.96 -28.43 -16.30
C LEU A 404 7.97 -29.94 -16.02
N LEU A 405 7.00 -30.47 -15.28
CA LEU A 405 6.88 -31.89 -15.02
C LEU A 405 6.73 -32.70 -16.31
N SER A 406 5.90 -32.27 -17.25
CA SER A 406 5.71 -32.95 -18.55
C SER A 406 6.99 -33.02 -19.37
N ILE A 407 7.88 -32.01 -19.22
CA ILE A 407 9.21 -31.99 -19.90
C ILE A 407 10.20 -32.91 -19.21
N VAL A 408 10.12 -33.04 -17.89
CA VAL A 408 11.08 -33.84 -17.08
C VAL A 408 10.66 -35.31 -17.00
N ASP A 409 9.39 -35.61 -17.11
CA ASP A 409 8.81 -36.96 -16.95
C ASP A 409 9.51 -38.03 -17.80
N PRO A 410 9.85 -37.82 -19.09
CA PRO A 410 10.59 -38.82 -19.88
C PRO A 410 11.99 -39.15 -19.35
N TYR A 411 12.55 -38.31 -18.48
CA TYR A 411 13.88 -38.45 -17.89
C TYR A 411 13.84 -39.03 -16.47
N VAL A 412 12.66 -39.19 -15.87
CA VAL A 412 12.48 -39.78 -14.56
C VAL A 412 12.81 -41.26 -14.63
N GLY A 413 13.55 -41.76 -13.64
CA GLY A 413 14.08 -43.14 -13.64
C GLY A 413 15.40 -43.34 -14.42
N ARG A 414 15.79 -42.36 -15.25
CA ARG A 414 17.12 -42.39 -15.93
C ARG A 414 18.11 -41.39 -15.36
N TYR A 415 17.69 -40.17 -15.13
CA TYR A 415 18.54 -39.06 -14.66
C TYR A 415 18.04 -38.46 -13.36
N TYR A 416 16.71 -38.52 -13.07
CA TYR A 416 16.09 -37.96 -11.89
C TYR A 416 15.28 -39.01 -11.17
N SER A 417 15.25 -38.98 -9.83
CA SER A 417 14.37 -39.80 -9.02
C SER A 417 12.99 -39.14 -8.91
N VAL A 418 11.94 -39.91 -8.71
CA VAL A 418 10.58 -39.42 -8.45
C VAL A 418 10.54 -38.48 -7.23
N GLU A 419 11.28 -38.81 -6.20
CA GLU A 419 11.38 -37.99 -4.99
C GLU A 419 12.05 -36.64 -5.27
N TRP A 420 13.12 -36.62 -6.08
CA TRP A 420 13.77 -35.39 -6.49
C TRP A 420 12.82 -34.49 -7.27
N VAL A 421 12.00 -35.05 -8.17
CA VAL A 421 11.01 -34.31 -8.98
C VAL A 421 9.92 -33.73 -8.07
N ARG A 422 9.40 -34.50 -7.11
CA ARG A 422 8.41 -34.01 -6.14
C ARG A 422 8.96 -32.83 -5.31
N LYS A 423 10.22 -32.92 -4.86
CA LYS A 423 10.84 -31.85 -4.04
C LYS A 423 11.28 -30.62 -4.86
N ASN A 424 11.87 -30.81 -6.02
CA ASN A 424 12.52 -29.71 -6.75
C ASN A 424 11.67 -29.14 -7.89
N VAL A 425 10.84 -29.92 -8.57
CA VAL A 425 9.97 -29.46 -9.65
C VAL A 425 8.62 -29.04 -9.08
N LEU A 426 7.97 -29.91 -8.32
CA LEU A 426 6.67 -29.62 -7.72
C LEU A 426 6.77 -28.81 -6.41
N GLN A 427 7.99 -28.72 -5.81
CA GLN A 427 8.27 -28.01 -4.56
C GLN A 427 7.36 -28.41 -3.40
N MET A 428 7.11 -29.72 -3.26
CA MET A 428 6.33 -30.27 -2.17
C MET A 428 7.21 -30.44 -0.93
N SER A 429 6.64 -30.18 0.26
CA SER A 429 7.31 -30.49 1.53
C SER A 429 7.28 -31.99 1.80
N ASP A 430 8.19 -32.48 2.63
CA ASP A 430 8.27 -33.92 2.98
C ASP A 430 6.96 -34.42 3.60
N GLU A 431 6.31 -33.60 4.44
CA GLU A 431 5.02 -33.91 5.05
C GLU A 431 3.89 -34.10 4.02
N VAL A 432 3.84 -33.23 3.00
CA VAL A 432 2.84 -33.29 1.91
C VAL A 432 3.12 -34.50 1.03
N ILE A 433 4.38 -34.83 0.77
CA ILE A 433 4.76 -36.02 0.01
C ILE A 433 4.26 -37.29 0.73
N ASP A 434 4.45 -37.39 2.04
CA ASP A 434 4.00 -38.53 2.85
C ASP A 434 2.47 -38.63 2.91
N GLN A 435 1.77 -37.51 2.99
CA GLN A 435 0.30 -37.49 2.97
C GLN A 435 -0.25 -37.96 1.62
N ILE A 436 0.27 -37.41 0.51
CA ILE A 436 -0.13 -37.79 -0.84
C ILE A 436 0.17 -39.28 -1.09
N GLN A 437 1.33 -39.76 -0.64
CA GLN A 437 1.70 -41.17 -0.78
C GLN A 437 0.69 -42.10 -0.08
N LYS A 438 0.28 -41.76 1.15
CA LYS A 438 -0.73 -42.50 1.89
C LYS A 438 -2.11 -42.44 1.23
N GLN A 439 -2.48 -41.31 0.62
CA GLN A 439 -3.71 -41.17 -0.12
C GLN A 439 -3.71 -42.07 -1.36
N ILE A 440 -2.66 -42.05 -2.16
CA ILE A 440 -2.49 -42.90 -3.34
C ILE A 440 -2.58 -44.38 -2.94
N GLU A 441 -1.90 -44.82 -1.86
CA GLU A 441 -1.92 -46.17 -1.36
C GLU A 441 -3.31 -46.60 -0.85
N SER A 442 -4.13 -45.66 -0.35
CA SER A 442 -5.50 -45.93 0.05
C SER A 442 -6.44 -46.04 -1.16
N GLU A 443 -6.26 -45.21 -2.18
CA GLU A 443 -7.04 -45.24 -3.42
C GLU A 443 -6.76 -46.53 -4.24
N ASP A 444 -5.49 -46.95 -4.29
CA ASP A 444 -5.12 -48.23 -4.91
C ASP A 444 -5.76 -49.46 -4.21
N LYS A 445 -5.94 -49.38 -2.89
CA LYS A 445 -6.61 -50.48 -2.13
C LYS A 445 -8.11 -50.51 -2.32
N ASP A 446 -8.74 -49.36 -2.55
CA ASP A 446 -10.19 -49.25 -2.78
C ASP A 446 -10.60 -49.50 -4.25
N GLY A 447 -9.62 -49.81 -5.13
CA GLY A 447 -9.87 -50.19 -6.54
C GLY A 447 -10.40 -49.04 -7.42
N SER A 448 -10.34 -47.79 -6.95
CA SER A 448 -10.76 -46.61 -7.73
C SER A 448 -9.58 -45.89 -8.41
N GLY A 449 -8.36 -46.37 -8.20
CA GLY A 449 -7.10 -45.74 -8.64
C GLY A 449 -6.56 -46.25 -9.99
N GLY A 450 -7.39 -46.51 -10.98
CA GLY A 450 -6.93 -46.72 -12.34
C GLY A 450 -6.75 -45.37 -13.06
N PRO A 451 -5.65 -45.16 -13.84
CA PRO A 451 -5.52 -43.97 -14.63
C PRO A 451 -6.69 -43.90 -15.61
N THR A 452 -7.62 -42.98 -15.35
CA THR A 452 -8.66 -42.62 -16.32
C THR A 452 -7.96 -42.04 -17.54
N PRO A 453 -8.08 -42.61 -18.76
CA PRO A 453 -7.50 -42.06 -19.95
C PRO A 453 -8.03 -40.63 -20.17
N ALA A 454 -7.16 -39.69 -20.49
CA ALA A 454 -7.55 -38.32 -20.79
C ALA A 454 -8.63 -38.31 -21.89
N PRO A 455 -9.67 -37.46 -21.80
CA PRO A 455 -10.72 -37.39 -22.79
C PRO A 455 -10.14 -37.05 -24.18
N GLY A 456 -10.09 -38.01 -25.06
CA GLY A 456 -9.59 -37.88 -26.43
C GLY A 456 -8.60 -38.95 -26.92
N GLN A 457 -8.21 -39.90 -26.08
CA GLN A 457 -7.48 -41.07 -26.54
C GLN A 457 -8.41 -42.27 -26.58
N GLU A 458 -8.69 -42.76 -27.79
CA GLU A 458 -9.32 -44.05 -28.01
C GLU A 458 -8.42 -45.14 -27.41
N PRO A 459 -8.97 -46.12 -26.71
CA PRO A 459 -8.17 -47.24 -26.20
C PRO A 459 -7.55 -48.02 -27.33
N PRO A 460 -6.29 -48.50 -27.19
CA PRO A 460 -5.67 -49.31 -28.20
C PRO A 460 -6.56 -50.56 -28.44
N PRO A 461 -6.76 -50.97 -29.69
CA PRO A 461 -7.59 -52.13 -30.02
C PRO A 461 -7.02 -53.38 -29.35
N GLU A 462 -7.86 -54.16 -28.68
CA GLU A 462 -7.50 -55.45 -28.14
C GLU A 462 -6.92 -56.34 -29.20
N GLU A 463 -5.66 -56.78 -29.03
CA GLU A 463 -5.04 -57.79 -29.87
C GLU A 463 -5.83 -59.10 -29.79
N GLN A 464 -6.61 -59.37 -30.82
CA GLN A 464 -7.15 -60.71 -31.01
C GLN A 464 -6.02 -61.62 -31.45
N PRO A 465 -5.99 -62.90 -31.00
CA PRO A 465 -4.95 -63.85 -31.35
C PRO A 465 -4.99 -64.11 -32.86
N VAL A 466 -3.88 -63.78 -33.54
CA VAL A 466 -3.70 -63.98 -34.99
C VAL A 466 -3.42 -65.45 -35.26
N ASP A 467 -4.27 -66.05 -36.04
CA ASP A 467 -4.09 -67.42 -36.59
C ASP A 467 -2.93 -67.38 -37.61
N PRO A 468 -1.96 -68.35 -37.58
CA PRO A 468 -0.70 -68.24 -38.35
C PRO A 468 -0.76 -68.76 -39.77
N GLU A 469 -1.94 -68.86 -40.39
CA GLU A 469 -2.03 -69.32 -41.80
C GLU A 469 -2.85 -68.38 -42.68
N ALA A 470 -2.22 -67.32 -43.21
CA ALA A 470 -2.60 -66.72 -44.53
C ALA A 470 -1.63 -65.63 -44.94
N TYR A 471 -0.59 -65.96 -45.68
CA TYR A 471 0.13 -65.06 -46.56
C TYR A 471 -0.23 -65.30 -48.00
N PRO A 472 -0.74 -64.36 -48.79
CA PRO A 472 -0.59 -64.34 -50.23
C PRO A 472 0.66 -63.57 -50.66
N PRO A 473 1.25 -63.86 -51.85
CA PRO A 473 2.62 -63.48 -52.23
C PRO A 473 2.73 -62.01 -52.67
N VAL A 474 3.93 -61.50 -52.42
CA VAL A 474 4.38 -60.17 -52.80
C VAL A 474 4.54 -60.06 -54.32
N ASP A 475 3.91 -59.09 -54.91
CA ASP A 475 4.20 -58.69 -56.31
C ASP A 475 5.01 -57.37 -56.32
N ASN A 476 6.26 -57.48 -56.77
CA ASN A 476 7.18 -56.37 -57.04
C ASN A 476 6.92 -55.78 -58.40
N THR A 477 6.32 -54.59 -58.44
CA THR A 477 6.53 -53.70 -59.57
C THR A 477 6.75 -52.28 -59.06
N ALA A 478 7.93 -51.82 -59.40
CA ALA A 478 8.40 -50.47 -59.21
C ALA A 478 7.51 -49.48 -59.99
N ASP A 479 7.31 -48.30 -59.37
CA ASP A 479 7.35 -47.08 -60.15
C ASP A 479 7.90 -45.91 -59.34
N ASP A 480 8.84 -45.30 -59.95
CA ASP A 480 9.70 -44.18 -59.57
C ASP A 480 8.90 -42.88 -59.75
N SER A 481 8.82 -42.02 -58.78
CA SER A 481 8.97 -40.56 -59.00
C SER A 481 8.42 -39.75 -57.86
N THR A 482 9.24 -38.80 -57.45
CA THR A 482 9.10 -37.57 -56.74
C THR A 482 9.56 -37.56 -55.26
N GLN A 483 10.86 -37.28 -55.15
CA GLN A 483 11.47 -36.65 -54.01
C GLN A 483 10.98 -35.20 -53.90
N GLU A 484 10.31 -34.86 -52.86
CA GLU A 484 10.29 -33.49 -52.32
C GLU A 484 10.88 -33.49 -50.91
N SER A 485 12.03 -32.86 -50.84
CA SER A 485 12.80 -32.63 -49.60
C SER A 485 12.12 -31.61 -48.72
N LEU A 486 11.67 -32.00 -47.54
CA LEU A 486 11.36 -31.11 -46.46
C LEU A 486 12.47 -31.21 -45.42
N THR A 487 13.43 -30.28 -45.48
CA THR A 487 14.33 -29.98 -44.37
C THR A 487 13.61 -29.08 -43.37
N PRO A 488 13.58 -29.40 -42.07
CA PRO A 488 13.11 -28.46 -41.09
C PRO A 488 14.20 -27.41 -40.80
N GLU A 489 13.87 -26.15 -41.01
CA GLU A 489 14.68 -25.02 -40.51
C GLU A 489 14.78 -25.09 -38.99
N LEU A 490 15.98 -25.36 -38.51
CA LEU A 490 16.35 -25.21 -37.11
C LEU A 490 16.50 -23.72 -36.79
N ASP A 491 15.62 -23.24 -35.92
CA ASP A 491 15.60 -21.90 -35.41
C ASP A 491 16.97 -21.47 -34.85
N ALA A 492 17.49 -20.38 -35.39
CA ALA A 492 18.79 -19.78 -35.09
C ALA A 492 18.91 -19.24 -33.62
N ASN A 493 17.88 -19.40 -32.80
CA ASN A 493 17.86 -18.92 -31.41
C ASN A 493 18.43 -19.91 -30.38
N VAL A 494 18.63 -21.17 -30.74
CA VAL A 494 19.18 -22.16 -29.81
C VAL A 494 20.72 -22.10 -29.71
N ILE A 495 21.40 -21.49 -30.68
CA ILE A 495 22.86 -21.40 -30.69
C ILE A 495 23.44 -20.28 -29.86
N LYS A 496 22.61 -19.32 -29.40
CA LYS A 496 23.08 -18.16 -28.63
C LYS A 496 23.26 -18.41 -27.15
N TYR A 497 22.72 -19.49 -26.59
CA TYR A 497 22.83 -19.80 -25.17
C TYR A 497 24.02 -20.72 -24.78
N SER A 498 24.62 -21.43 -25.72
CA SER A 498 25.77 -22.30 -25.44
C SER A 498 27.11 -21.56 -25.38
N SER A 499 27.19 -20.33 -25.93
CA SER A 499 28.42 -19.54 -25.91
C SER A 499 28.61 -18.68 -24.63
N LEU A 500 27.58 -18.57 -23.76
CA LEU A 500 27.65 -17.80 -22.52
C LEU A 500 28.07 -18.61 -21.28
N LEU A 501 28.12 -19.94 -21.38
CA LEU A 501 28.53 -20.82 -20.28
C LEU A 501 30.02 -21.17 -20.27
N ASN A 502 30.79 -20.78 -21.29
CA ASN A 502 32.24 -21.10 -21.38
C ASN A 502 33.18 -19.90 -21.12
N ARG A 503 32.70 -18.82 -20.52
CA ARG A 503 33.57 -17.70 -20.04
C ARG A 503 33.46 -17.50 -18.54
N LYS A 504 33.90 -18.48 -17.78
CA LYS A 504 34.46 -18.32 -16.41
C LYS A 504 35.17 -19.61 -16.04
N LYS A 505 36.41 -19.66 -16.42
CA LYS A 505 37.49 -20.30 -15.66
C LYS A 505 38.54 -19.25 -15.44
#